data_3effd72de08c5de400c9520d162ce967
#
_entry.id   3effd72de08c5de400c9520d162ce967
#
_cell.length_a   1.000
_cell.length_b   1.000
_cell.length_c   1.000
_cell.angle_alpha   90.00
_cell.angle_beta   90.00
_cell.angle_gamma   90.00
#
_symmetry.space_group_name_H-M   'P 1'
#
loop_
_entity.id
_entity.type
_entity.pdbx_description
1 polymer ?
#
loop_
_entity_poly.entity_id
_entity_poly.type
_entity_poly.pdbx_seq_one_letter_code
_entity_poly.pdbx_strand_id
1 'polypeptide(L)'
;MARFETLVTFVIYLIFLIGVGIYFYKRTQNSEDYIIGGRGLGSWVTALSAQASDMSGWLLMGLPGAVYLAGMSQIWVIVGLALGTYLNWRFVAPKLRTQTEETDTMTLPNFLSKKLNDRKGYRLPVRTVR
;
A
#
# COMPACT_ATOMS: atom_id res chain seq x y z
N MET A 1 -16.22 -10.03 31.68
CA MET A 1 -14.95 -10.73 31.39
C MET A 1 -14.46 -10.44 29.96
N ALA A 2 -15.28 -10.60 28.93
CA ALA A 2 -14.84 -10.35 27.53
C ALA A 2 -14.20 -8.98 27.25
N ARG A 3 -14.62 -7.92 27.94
CA ARG A 3 -14.02 -6.58 27.76
C ARG A 3 -12.57 -6.49 28.27
N PHE A 4 -12.26 -7.20 29.35
CA PHE A 4 -10.91 -7.18 29.91
C PHE A 4 -9.93 -7.96 29.03
N GLU A 5 -10.32 -9.12 28.54
CA GLU A 5 -9.53 -9.94 27.63
C GLU A 5 -9.25 -9.21 26.31
N THR A 6 -10.28 -8.53 25.77
CA THR A 6 -10.13 -7.73 24.55
C THR A 6 -9.17 -6.55 24.75
N LEU A 7 -9.26 -5.86 25.90
CA LEU A 7 -8.35 -4.77 26.23
C LEU A 7 -6.89 -5.25 26.36
N VAL A 8 -6.68 -6.36 27.05
CA VAL A 8 -5.33 -6.93 27.22
C VAL A 8 -4.74 -7.31 25.87
N THR A 9 -5.50 -8.00 25.02
CA THR A 9 -5.06 -8.38 23.66
C THR A 9 -4.73 -7.13 22.83
N PHE A 10 -5.54 -6.10 22.91
CA PHE A 10 -5.31 -4.85 22.18
C PHE A 10 -4.05 -4.13 22.67
N VAL A 11 -3.80 -4.06 23.97
CA VAL A 11 -2.60 -3.46 24.53
C VAL A 11 -1.35 -4.23 24.14
N ILE A 12 -1.38 -5.56 24.21
CA ILE A 12 -0.26 -6.43 23.76
C ILE A 12 0.04 -6.18 22.28
N TYR A 13 -0.99 -6.12 21.44
CA TYR A 13 -0.85 -5.84 20.03
C TYR A 13 -0.24 -4.46 19.77
N LEU A 14 -0.68 -3.42 20.48
CA LEU A 14 -0.10 -2.07 20.39
C LEU A 14 1.37 -2.04 20.77
N ILE A 15 1.74 -2.68 21.88
CA ILE A 15 3.14 -2.76 22.33
C ILE A 15 3.99 -3.47 21.27
N PHE A 16 3.49 -4.55 20.70
CA PHE A 16 4.17 -5.26 19.62
C PHE A 16 4.37 -4.36 18.39
N LEU A 17 3.34 -3.64 17.95
CA LEU A 17 3.44 -2.71 16.81
C LEU A 17 4.44 -1.58 17.07
N ILE A 18 4.42 -0.99 18.25
CA ILE A 18 5.37 0.06 18.65
C ILE A 18 6.80 -0.49 18.64
N GLY A 19 7.00 -1.68 19.18
CA GLY A 19 8.31 -2.36 19.16
C GLY A 19 8.84 -2.59 17.76
N VAL A 20 8.01 -3.07 16.85
CA VAL A 20 8.33 -3.23 15.43
C VAL A 20 8.64 -1.88 14.78
N GLY A 21 7.84 -0.85 15.07
CA GLY A 21 8.05 0.50 14.56
C GLY A 21 9.40 1.09 14.99
N ILE A 22 9.76 0.97 16.26
CA ILE A 22 11.06 1.43 16.79
C ILE A 22 12.22 0.65 16.16
N TYR A 23 12.07 -0.66 15.98
CA TYR A 23 13.09 -1.50 15.35
C TYR A 23 13.38 -1.03 13.91
N PHE A 24 12.35 -0.82 13.09
CA PHE A 24 12.51 -0.36 11.73
C PHE A 24 12.95 1.10 11.65
N TYR A 25 12.50 1.98 12.57
CA TYR A 25 12.94 3.36 12.62
C TYR A 25 14.46 3.49 12.75
N LYS A 26 15.07 2.66 13.61
CA LYS A 26 16.54 2.64 13.78
C LYS A 26 17.29 2.09 12.55
N ARG A 27 16.63 1.34 11.70
CA ARG A 27 17.23 0.71 10.52
C ARG A 27 17.05 1.54 9.24
N THR A 28 16.08 2.42 9.22
CA THR A 28 15.78 3.28 8.08
C THR A 28 16.72 4.48 8.09
N GLN A 29 17.59 4.61 7.09
CA GLN A 29 18.59 5.67 7.02
C GLN A 29 18.24 6.74 5.98
N ASN A 30 17.48 6.39 4.94
CA ASN A 30 17.18 7.25 3.81
C ASN A 30 15.66 7.35 3.56
N SER A 31 15.24 8.44 2.89
CA SER A 31 13.85 8.62 2.45
C SER A 31 13.39 7.52 1.49
N GLU A 32 14.31 6.97 0.70
CA GLU A 32 14.05 5.86 -0.20
C GLU A 32 13.72 4.56 0.56
N ASP A 33 14.48 4.27 1.62
CA ASP A 33 14.20 3.13 2.52
C ASP A 33 12.83 3.28 3.18
N TYR A 34 12.46 4.50 3.57
CA TYR A 34 11.18 4.76 4.23
C TYR A 34 9.98 4.62 3.28
N ILE A 35 10.07 5.16 2.07
CA ILE A 35 8.92 5.22 1.12
C ILE A 35 8.75 3.91 0.36
N ILE A 36 9.83 3.32 -0.12
CA ILE A 36 9.81 2.16 -1.03
C ILE A 36 10.64 0.96 -0.56
N GLY A 37 11.09 1.00 0.71
CA GLY A 37 11.90 -0.08 1.29
C GLY A 37 13.26 -0.29 0.59
N GLY A 38 13.87 0.79 0.07
CA GLY A 38 15.16 0.74 -0.62
C GLY A 38 15.18 -0.11 -1.89
N ARG A 39 14.01 -0.39 -2.49
CA ARG A 39 13.80 -1.29 -3.66
C ARG A 39 14.35 -2.72 -3.49
N GLY A 40 14.85 -3.05 -2.30
CA GLY A 40 15.46 -4.36 -1.98
C GLY A 40 14.50 -5.39 -1.38
N LEU A 41 13.21 -5.08 -1.31
CA LEU A 41 12.22 -5.98 -0.72
C LEU A 41 12.01 -7.23 -1.57
N GLY A 42 12.05 -8.40 -0.94
CA GLY A 42 11.71 -9.65 -1.59
C GLY A 42 10.24 -9.72 -2.00
N SER A 43 9.92 -10.56 -2.98
CA SER A 43 8.58 -10.68 -3.57
C SER A 43 7.49 -10.96 -2.53
N TRP A 44 7.77 -11.79 -1.52
CA TRP A 44 6.84 -12.12 -0.45
C TRP A 44 6.53 -10.92 0.45
N VAL A 45 7.58 -10.19 0.86
CA VAL A 45 7.42 -9.00 1.71
C VAL A 45 6.65 -7.91 0.97
N THR A 46 6.96 -7.70 -0.31
CA THR A 46 6.25 -6.74 -1.15
C THR A 46 4.78 -7.10 -1.30
N ALA A 47 4.46 -8.37 -1.59
CA ALA A 47 3.09 -8.83 -1.73
C ALA A 47 2.29 -8.68 -0.43
N LEU A 48 2.87 -9.07 0.71
CA LEU A 48 2.22 -8.93 2.02
C LEU A 48 2.03 -7.46 2.42
N SER A 49 3.01 -6.60 2.14
CA SER A 49 2.93 -5.17 2.42
C SER A 49 1.85 -4.48 1.59
N ALA A 50 1.80 -4.79 0.28
CA ALA A 50 0.75 -4.27 -0.61
C ALA A 50 -0.63 -4.73 -0.15
N GLN A 51 -0.78 -6.01 0.18
CA GLN A 51 -2.04 -6.56 0.65
C GLN A 51 -2.47 -5.93 1.99
N ALA A 52 -1.54 -5.74 2.92
CA ALA A 52 -1.84 -5.09 4.20
C ALA A 52 -2.24 -3.62 4.04
N SER A 53 -1.70 -2.93 3.04
CA SER A 53 -2.05 -1.54 2.72
C SER A 53 -3.40 -1.41 2.02
N ASP A 54 -3.76 -2.37 1.18
CA ASP A 54 -5.03 -2.39 0.44
C ASP A 54 -6.21 -2.87 1.32
N MET A 55 -5.95 -3.70 2.32
CA MET A 55 -6.99 -4.19 3.23
C MET A 55 -7.51 -3.07 4.12
N SER A 56 -8.64 -2.54 3.74
CA SER A 56 -9.39 -1.56 4.52
C SER A 56 -10.46 -2.23 5.39
N GLY A 57 -10.98 -1.48 6.38
CA GLY A 57 -12.14 -1.94 7.16
C GLY A 57 -13.37 -2.23 6.29
N TRP A 58 -13.47 -1.57 5.12
CA TRP A 58 -14.53 -1.87 4.16
C TRP A 58 -14.38 -3.29 3.56
N LEU A 59 -13.18 -3.67 3.19
CA LEU A 59 -12.93 -5.00 2.62
C LEU A 59 -13.18 -6.13 3.64
N LEU A 60 -12.82 -5.90 4.91
CA LEU A 60 -12.93 -6.92 5.97
C LEU A 60 -14.34 -7.03 6.56
N MET A 61 -15.05 -5.92 6.69
CA MET A 61 -16.38 -5.90 7.33
C MET A 61 -17.48 -5.46 6.39
N GLY A 62 -17.24 -4.45 5.56
CA GLY A 62 -18.25 -3.89 4.67
C GLY A 62 -18.65 -4.84 3.56
N LEU A 63 -17.68 -5.51 2.92
CA LEU A 63 -17.94 -6.44 1.83
C LEU A 63 -18.69 -7.70 2.28
N PRO A 64 -18.30 -8.39 3.37
CA PRO A 64 -19.10 -9.48 3.92
C PRO A 64 -20.51 -9.04 4.33
N GLY A 65 -20.63 -7.86 4.95
CA GLY A 65 -21.93 -7.27 5.30
C GLY A 65 -22.80 -6.99 4.07
N ALA A 66 -22.21 -6.44 3.01
CA ALA A 66 -22.91 -6.19 1.75
C ALA A 66 -23.38 -7.49 1.08
N VAL A 67 -22.55 -8.54 1.09
CA VAL A 67 -22.94 -9.87 0.59
C VAL A 67 -24.09 -10.46 1.41
N TYR A 68 -24.05 -10.29 2.72
CA TYR A 68 -25.12 -10.76 3.59
C TYR A 68 -26.47 -10.05 3.31
N LEU A 69 -26.44 -8.74 3.08
CA LEU A 69 -27.65 -7.93 2.84
C LEU A 69 -28.17 -8.03 1.41
N ALA A 70 -27.29 -7.98 0.40
CA ALA A 70 -27.66 -7.91 -1.01
C ALA A 70 -27.53 -9.26 -1.75
N GLY A 71 -27.02 -10.29 -1.06
CA GLY A 71 -26.90 -11.64 -1.60
C GLY A 71 -25.90 -11.77 -2.76
N MET A 72 -26.19 -12.69 -3.66
CA MET A 72 -25.29 -13.10 -4.75
C MET A 72 -24.91 -11.99 -5.74
N SER A 73 -25.64 -10.89 -5.80
CA SER A 73 -25.31 -9.76 -6.69
C SER A 73 -23.95 -9.13 -6.39
N GLN A 74 -23.48 -9.21 -5.14
CA GLN A 74 -22.18 -8.68 -4.72
C GLN A 74 -20.97 -9.53 -5.19
N ILE A 75 -21.21 -10.73 -5.71
CA ILE A 75 -20.14 -11.57 -6.28
C ILE A 75 -19.39 -10.86 -7.39
N TRP A 76 -20.06 -10.04 -8.20
CA TRP A 76 -19.42 -9.28 -9.27
C TRP A 76 -18.36 -8.31 -8.78
N VAL A 77 -18.56 -7.73 -7.59
CA VAL A 77 -17.56 -6.87 -6.95
C VAL A 77 -16.31 -7.68 -6.59
N ILE A 78 -16.49 -8.87 -6.01
CA ILE A 78 -15.38 -9.76 -5.63
C ILE A 78 -14.60 -10.20 -6.87
N VAL A 79 -15.30 -10.62 -7.92
CA VAL A 79 -14.68 -11.02 -9.20
C VAL A 79 -13.94 -9.84 -9.82
N GLY A 80 -14.54 -8.65 -9.83
CA GLY A 80 -13.90 -7.43 -10.35
C GLY A 80 -12.64 -7.05 -9.59
N LEU A 81 -12.66 -7.13 -8.26
CA LEU A 81 -11.48 -6.89 -7.41
C LEU A 81 -10.36 -7.91 -7.69
N ALA A 82 -10.70 -9.19 -7.75
CA ALA A 82 -9.72 -10.25 -7.99
C ALA A 82 -9.08 -10.11 -9.38
N LEU A 83 -9.88 -9.90 -10.42
CA LEU A 83 -9.39 -9.70 -11.78
C LEU A 83 -8.60 -8.39 -11.90
N GLY A 84 -9.10 -7.30 -11.32
CA GLY A 84 -8.41 -6.01 -11.34
C GLY A 84 -7.04 -6.09 -10.67
N THR A 85 -6.95 -6.71 -9.51
CA THR A 85 -5.68 -6.93 -8.80
C THR A 85 -4.73 -7.79 -9.62
N TYR A 86 -5.22 -8.90 -10.18
CA TYR A 86 -4.40 -9.77 -11.03
C TYR A 86 -3.85 -9.03 -12.26
N LEU A 87 -4.71 -8.29 -12.99
CA LEU A 87 -4.30 -7.53 -14.17
C LEU A 87 -3.31 -6.41 -13.82
N ASN A 88 -3.54 -5.72 -12.69
CA ASN A 88 -2.63 -4.69 -12.19
C ASN A 88 -1.23 -5.26 -11.94
N TRP A 89 -1.13 -6.36 -11.19
CA TRP A 89 0.15 -6.98 -10.89
C TRP A 89 0.83 -7.61 -12.11
N ARG A 90 0.06 -8.09 -13.08
CA ARG A 90 0.59 -8.74 -14.28
C ARG A 90 1.09 -7.76 -15.33
N PHE A 91 0.40 -6.61 -15.50
CA PHE A 91 0.65 -5.71 -16.62
C PHE A 91 1.13 -4.32 -16.20
N VAL A 92 0.57 -3.75 -15.15
CA VAL A 92 0.86 -2.37 -14.74
C VAL A 92 2.07 -2.29 -13.83
N ALA A 93 2.10 -3.07 -12.77
CA ALA A 93 3.14 -2.99 -11.75
C ALA A 93 4.56 -3.25 -12.30
N PRO A 94 4.83 -4.26 -13.15
CA PRO A 94 6.17 -4.47 -13.70
C PRO A 94 6.65 -3.31 -14.56
N LYS A 95 5.77 -2.77 -15.43
CA LYS A 95 6.11 -1.63 -16.29
C LYS A 95 6.37 -0.38 -15.47
N LEU A 96 5.53 -0.12 -14.47
CA LEU A 96 5.69 1.03 -13.61
C LEU A 96 6.99 0.96 -12.81
N ARG A 97 7.32 -0.21 -12.27
CA ARG A 97 8.58 -0.43 -11.54
C ARG A 97 9.79 -0.11 -12.40
N THR A 98 9.89 -0.68 -13.59
CA THR A 98 11.01 -0.45 -14.51
C THR A 98 11.12 1.03 -14.88
N GLN A 99 10.02 1.67 -15.25
CA GLN A 99 10.03 3.07 -15.65
C GLN A 99 10.34 4.04 -14.51
N THR A 100 9.91 3.75 -13.28
CA THR A 100 10.25 4.58 -12.11
C THR A 100 11.69 4.39 -11.66
N GLU A 101 12.27 3.22 -11.91
CA GLU A 101 13.69 2.94 -11.67
C GLU A 101 14.58 3.71 -12.65
N GLU A 102 14.27 3.68 -13.94
CA GLU A 102 14.99 4.44 -14.99
C GLU A 102 14.91 5.96 -14.77
N THR A 103 13.81 6.46 -14.24
CA THR A 103 13.61 7.90 -13.99
C THR A 103 14.05 8.35 -12.60
N ASP A 104 14.53 7.43 -11.75
CA ASP A 104 14.90 7.70 -10.36
C ASP A 104 13.81 8.51 -9.62
N THR A 105 12.58 7.98 -9.67
CA THR A 105 11.42 8.62 -9.06
C THR A 105 10.81 7.74 -7.97
N MET A 106 10.58 8.33 -6.80
CA MET A 106 10.02 7.63 -5.63
C MET A 106 8.50 7.70 -5.57
N THR A 107 7.89 8.70 -6.21
CA THR A 107 6.46 8.93 -6.13
C THR A 107 5.82 9.07 -7.50
N LEU A 108 4.54 8.66 -7.59
CA LEU A 108 3.78 8.73 -8.84
C LEU A 108 3.67 10.17 -9.40
N PRO A 109 3.43 11.23 -8.58
CA PRO A 109 3.43 12.60 -9.06
C PRO A 109 4.77 13.02 -9.67
N ASN A 110 5.89 12.65 -9.04
CA ASN A 110 7.23 12.93 -9.59
C ASN A 110 7.48 12.23 -10.92
N PHE A 111 7.06 10.98 -11.03
CA PHE A 111 7.14 10.21 -12.27
C PHE A 111 6.35 10.87 -13.40
N LEU A 112 5.09 11.25 -13.12
CA LEU A 112 4.24 11.91 -14.11
C LEU A 112 4.78 13.28 -14.52
N SER A 113 5.30 14.07 -13.57
CA SER A 113 5.91 15.37 -13.84
C SER A 113 7.12 15.24 -14.78
N LYS A 114 8.00 14.26 -14.53
CA LYS A 114 9.13 13.98 -15.42
C LYS A 114 8.69 13.51 -16.79
N LYS A 115 7.73 12.59 -16.86
CA LYS A 115 7.26 12.00 -18.12
C LYS A 115 6.49 12.99 -19.00
N LEU A 116 5.73 13.90 -18.38
CA LEU A 116 4.99 14.96 -19.07
C LEU A 116 5.83 16.22 -19.34
N ASN A 117 7.11 16.19 -18.97
CA ASN A 117 8.04 17.33 -19.11
C ASN A 117 7.48 18.64 -18.51
N ASP A 118 6.80 18.52 -17.37
CA ASP A 118 6.19 19.64 -16.66
C ASP A 118 7.24 20.45 -15.90
N ARG A 119 8.09 21.18 -16.64
CA ARG A 119 9.17 21.99 -16.08
C ARG A 119 8.71 23.13 -15.17
N LYS A 120 7.44 23.52 -15.23
CA LYS A 120 6.90 24.68 -14.51
C LYS A 120 6.02 24.32 -13.33
N GLY A 121 5.73 23.04 -13.08
CA GLY A 121 4.88 22.59 -11.95
C GLY A 121 3.43 23.06 -12.01
N TYR A 122 2.99 23.57 -13.18
CA TYR A 122 1.62 24.10 -13.34
C TYR A 122 0.55 22.99 -13.40
N ARG A 123 0.94 21.80 -13.84
CA ARG A 123 0.00 20.67 -13.99
C ARG A 123 -0.03 19.77 -12.77
N LEU A 124 1.11 19.66 -12.09
CA LEU A 124 1.25 18.83 -10.89
C LEU A 124 2.17 19.57 -9.90
N PRO A 125 1.65 20.14 -8.81
CA PRO A 125 2.46 20.81 -7.80
C PRO A 125 3.30 19.78 -7.03
N VAL A 126 4.43 19.39 -7.60
CA VAL A 126 5.37 18.47 -6.96
C VAL A 126 6.40 19.31 -6.21
N ARG A 127 6.26 19.37 -4.91
CA ARG A 127 7.28 19.94 -4.03
C ARG A 127 8.45 18.96 -3.99
N THR A 128 9.54 19.30 -4.65
CA THR A 128 10.79 18.53 -4.55
C THR A 128 11.28 18.61 -3.11
N VAL A 129 11.14 17.53 -2.37
CA VAL A 129 11.77 17.36 -1.07
C VAL A 129 13.25 17.09 -1.36
N ARG A 130 14.10 18.09 -1.11
CA ARG A 130 15.56 17.94 -1.06
C ARG A 130 15.94 17.28 0.24
#